data_fb6c88e4f6c74c1d3e340e60cb7f58a6
#
_entry.id   fb6c88e4f6c74c1d3e340e60cb7f58a6
#
_cell.length_a   1.000
_cell.length_b   1.000
_cell.length_c   1.000
_cell.angle_alpha   90.00
_cell.angle_beta   90.00
_cell.angle_gamma   90.00
#
_symmetry.space_group_name_H-M   'P 1'
#
loop_
_entity.id
_entity.type
_entity.pdbx_description
1 polymer ?
#
loop_
_entity_poly.entity_id
_entity_poly.type
_entity_poly.pdbx_seq_one_letter_code
_entity_poly.pdbx_strand_id
1 'polypeptide(L)'
;MIRATFTFPEGFLWGCATSSHQVEGNNINNDWWAWEQEEGRILNGDRSGKACDWWAGRWREDFDRAKAGYQNAQRISVEWSRV
;
A
#
# COMPACT_ATOMS: atom_id res chain seq x y z
N MET A 1 -5.26 37.06 -11.72
CA MET A 1 -4.74 35.72 -11.37
C MET A 1 -3.95 35.15 -12.52
N ILE A 2 -2.72 34.78 -12.28
CA ILE A 2 -1.87 34.11 -13.28
C ILE A 2 -2.12 32.62 -13.20
N ARG A 3 -2.47 32.03 -14.35
CA ARG A 3 -2.58 30.59 -14.47
C ARG A 3 -1.36 30.06 -15.22
N ALA A 4 -0.76 29.01 -14.67
CA ALA A 4 0.32 28.30 -15.33
C ALA A 4 -0.16 26.89 -15.71
N THR A 5 0.16 26.46 -16.92
CA THR A 5 -0.11 25.11 -17.39
C THR A 5 1.20 24.37 -17.50
N PHE A 6 1.28 23.22 -16.86
CA PHE A 6 2.44 22.36 -16.91
C PHE A 6 2.09 21.07 -17.64
N THR A 7 2.95 20.64 -18.52
CA THR A 7 2.79 19.38 -19.25
C THR A 7 3.94 18.46 -18.88
N PHE A 8 3.60 17.27 -18.42
CA PHE A 8 4.59 16.25 -18.13
C PHE A 8 4.96 15.47 -19.39
N PRO A 9 6.16 14.91 -19.45
CA PRO A 9 6.56 14.11 -20.61
C PRO A 9 5.58 12.97 -20.87
N GLU A 10 5.42 12.61 -22.15
CA GLU A 10 4.67 11.43 -22.53
C GLU A 10 5.29 10.18 -21.84
N GLY A 11 4.44 9.30 -21.34
CA GLY A 11 4.89 8.10 -20.62
C GLY A 11 5.27 8.36 -19.15
N PHE A 12 5.07 9.58 -18.64
CA PHE A 12 5.31 9.86 -17.22
C PHE A 12 4.41 9.01 -16.35
N LEU A 13 5.01 8.40 -15.32
CA LEU A 13 4.28 7.50 -14.41
C LEU A 13 3.71 8.26 -13.22
N TRP A 14 2.41 8.18 -13.07
CA TRP A 14 1.67 8.72 -11.93
C TRP A 14 1.21 7.56 -11.06
N GLY A 15 1.71 7.46 -9.85
CA GLY A 15 1.36 6.30 -9.05
C GLY A 15 1.65 6.45 -7.58
N CYS A 16 1.36 5.37 -6.87
CA CYS A 16 1.66 5.23 -5.46
C CYS A 16 2.60 4.06 -5.24
N ALA A 17 3.16 4.02 -4.04
CA ALA A 17 4.02 2.93 -3.61
C ALA A 17 3.49 2.38 -2.29
N THR A 18 3.31 1.07 -2.22
CA THR A 18 2.85 0.40 -1.02
C THR A 18 3.91 -0.55 -0.49
N SER A 19 3.81 -0.91 0.79
CA SER A 19 4.64 -1.95 1.38
C SER A 19 3.80 -3.18 1.70
N SER A 20 4.41 -4.37 1.61
CA SER A 20 3.72 -5.64 1.73
C SER A 20 2.97 -5.78 3.06
N HIS A 21 3.63 -5.52 4.18
CA HIS A 21 3.01 -5.67 5.50
C HIS A 21 1.84 -4.74 5.73
N GLN A 22 1.86 -3.57 5.07
CA GLN A 22 0.82 -2.55 5.26
C GLN A 22 -0.46 -2.83 4.47
N VAL A 23 -0.40 -3.63 3.42
CA VAL A 23 -1.55 -3.80 2.51
C VAL A 23 -1.99 -5.25 2.29
N GLU A 24 -1.10 -6.21 2.44
CA GLU A 24 -1.42 -7.60 2.10
C GLU A 24 -2.45 -8.24 3.04
N GLY A 25 -2.37 -7.94 4.33
CA GLY A 25 -3.22 -8.53 5.36
C GLY A 25 -2.75 -9.92 5.80
N ASN A 26 -2.80 -10.16 7.10
CA ASN A 26 -2.48 -11.46 7.70
C ASN A 26 -1.08 -12.01 7.41
N ASN A 27 -0.09 -11.13 7.31
CA ASN A 27 1.32 -11.54 7.20
C ASN A 27 1.87 -11.98 8.55
N ILE A 28 1.40 -13.12 9.03
CA ILE A 28 1.64 -13.60 10.41
C ILE A 28 3.02 -14.23 10.59
N ASN A 29 3.77 -14.45 9.53
CA ASN A 29 5.05 -15.17 9.55
C ASN A 29 6.25 -14.26 9.36
N ASN A 30 6.07 -12.93 9.38
CA ASN A 30 7.17 -12.00 9.24
C ASN A 30 7.55 -11.35 10.56
N ASP A 31 8.70 -10.68 10.55
CA ASP A 31 9.24 -10.02 11.73
C ASP A 31 8.36 -8.88 12.23
N TRP A 32 7.76 -8.12 11.31
CA TRP A 32 6.88 -7.02 11.66
C TRP A 32 5.63 -7.47 12.39
N TRP A 33 5.06 -8.61 12.02
CA TRP A 33 3.93 -9.17 12.74
C TRP A 33 4.29 -9.45 14.19
N ALA A 34 5.41 -10.15 14.41
CA ALA A 34 5.88 -10.46 15.75
C ALA A 34 6.15 -9.20 16.57
N TRP A 35 6.80 -8.20 15.94
CA TRP A 35 7.14 -6.95 16.59
C TRP A 35 5.90 -6.15 16.99
N GLU A 36 4.91 -6.06 16.12
CA GLU A 36 3.71 -5.26 16.40
C GLU A 36 2.77 -5.88 17.41
N GLN A 37 2.94 -7.18 17.73
CA GLN A 37 2.18 -7.82 18.82
C GLN A 37 2.65 -7.38 20.21
N GLU A 38 3.86 -6.85 20.32
CA GLU A 38 4.40 -6.39 21.60
C GLU A 38 3.72 -5.10 22.05
N GLU A 39 3.33 -5.08 23.32
CA GLU A 39 2.67 -3.90 23.89
C GLU A 39 3.60 -2.68 23.85
N GLY A 40 3.03 -1.53 23.53
CA GLY A 40 3.75 -0.25 23.53
C GLY A 40 4.60 0.01 22.29
N ARG A 41 4.65 -0.90 21.31
CA ARG A 41 5.42 -0.71 20.07
C ARG A 41 4.72 0.18 19.08
N ILE A 42 3.39 0.08 18.99
CA ILE A 42 2.59 0.81 18.02
C ILE A 42 1.79 1.90 18.72
N LEU A 43 1.83 3.12 18.19
CA LEU A 43 1.03 4.22 18.70
C LEU A 43 -0.46 3.83 18.66
N ASN A 44 -1.14 3.99 19.78
CA ASN A 44 -2.55 3.62 19.96
C ASN A 44 -2.87 2.13 19.71
N GLY A 45 -1.87 1.28 19.53
CA GLY A 45 -2.08 -0.13 19.26
C GLY A 45 -2.63 -0.45 17.87
N ASP A 46 -2.55 0.47 16.94
CA ASP A 46 -3.06 0.31 15.57
C ASP A 46 -2.08 -0.52 14.73
N ARG A 47 -2.34 -1.82 14.66
CA ARG A 47 -1.47 -2.76 13.94
C ARG A 47 -1.80 -2.79 12.46
N SER A 48 -0.78 -2.89 11.60
CA SER A 48 -0.96 -2.92 10.16
C SER A 48 -1.12 -4.32 9.57
N GLY A 49 -0.80 -5.36 10.32
CA GLY A 49 -0.76 -6.73 9.80
C GLY A 49 -2.06 -7.27 9.22
N LYS A 50 -3.19 -6.64 9.51
CA LYS A 50 -4.49 -7.00 8.94
C LYS A 50 -5.08 -5.91 8.05
N ALA A 51 -4.36 -4.84 7.82
CA ALA A 51 -4.85 -3.71 7.04
C ALA A 51 -4.99 -4.08 5.56
N CYS A 52 -5.91 -3.41 4.89
CA CYS A 52 -6.16 -3.48 3.45
C CYS A 52 -6.50 -4.85 2.86
N ASP A 53 -6.01 -5.91 3.43
CA ASP A 53 -6.38 -7.31 3.14
C ASP A 53 -6.37 -7.66 1.64
N TRP A 54 -5.31 -7.30 0.95
CA TRP A 54 -5.19 -7.49 -0.50
C TRP A 54 -5.22 -8.96 -0.90
N TRP A 55 -4.60 -9.85 -0.12
CA TRP A 55 -4.60 -11.28 -0.43
C TRP A 55 -5.99 -11.93 -0.31
N ALA A 56 -6.90 -11.29 0.41
CA ALA A 56 -8.31 -11.72 0.46
C ALA A 56 -9.14 -11.17 -0.71
N GLY A 57 -8.52 -10.53 -1.68
CA GLY A 57 -9.19 -9.99 -2.87
C GLY A 57 -9.51 -8.51 -2.82
N ARG A 58 -9.20 -7.83 -1.74
CA ARG A 58 -9.52 -6.40 -1.58
C ARG A 58 -8.61 -5.48 -2.36
N TRP A 59 -7.56 -5.99 -2.98
CA TRP A 59 -6.69 -5.21 -3.86
C TRP A 59 -7.45 -4.54 -5.00
N ARG A 60 -8.54 -5.15 -5.45
CA ARG A 60 -9.36 -4.60 -6.55
C ARG A 60 -9.95 -3.25 -6.19
N GLU A 61 -10.48 -3.11 -4.98
CA GLU A 61 -11.05 -1.84 -4.50
C GLU A 61 -10.01 -0.73 -4.53
N ASP A 62 -8.80 -1.01 -4.06
CA ASP A 62 -7.74 -0.01 -3.98
C ASP A 62 -7.21 0.34 -5.37
N PHE A 63 -7.06 -0.62 -6.26
CA PHE A 63 -6.64 -0.36 -7.63
C PHE A 63 -7.72 0.38 -8.42
N ASP A 64 -8.99 0.11 -8.17
CA ASP A 64 -10.09 0.88 -8.75
C ASP A 64 -10.06 2.34 -8.29
N ARG A 65 -9.77 2.59 -7.03
CA ARG A 65 -9.59 3.93 -6.50
C ARG A 65 -8.41 4.64 -7.16
N ALA A 66 -7.31 3.95 -7.33
CA ALA A 66 -6.13 4.49 -8.01
C ALA A 66 -6.45 4.87 -9.46
N LYS A 67 -7.15 4.00 -10.17
CA LYS A 67 -7.58 4.26 -11.54
C LYS A 67 -8.53 5.46 -11.62
N ALA A 68 -9.48 5.56 -10.71
CA ALA A 68 -10.38 6.71 -10.61
C ALA A 68 -9.63 8.01 -10.32
N GLY A 69 -8.49 7.94 -9.65
CA GLY A 69 -7.57 9.06 -9.41
C GLY A 69 -6.59 9.33 -10.54
N TYR A 70 -6.79 8.71 -11.71
CA TYR A 70 -5.95 8.87 -12.89
C TYR A 70 -4.51 8.37 -12.74
N GLN A 71 -4.28 7.41 -11.85
CA GLN A 71 -2.99 6.77 -11.72
C GLN A 71 -2.78 5.73 -12.84
N ASN A 72 -1.55 5.60 -13.29
CA ASN A 72 -1.17 4.64 -14.33
C ASN A 72 -0.02 3.71 -13.91
N ALA A 73 0.37 3.77 -12.64
CA ALA A 73 1.46 2.98 -12.12
C ALA A 73 1.25 2.66 -10.64
N GLN A 74 1.78 1.54 -10.19
CA GLN A 74 1.78 1.15 -8.79
C GLN A 74 3.07 0.40 -8.49
N ARG A 75 3.85 0.88 -7.51
CA ARG A 75 4.98 0.12 -6.99
C ARG A 75 4.49 -0.72 -5.82
N ILE A 76 4.82 -1.99 -5.83
CA ILE A 76 4.47 -2.91 -4.75
C ILE A 76 5.71 -3.58 -4.21
N SER A 77 5.63 -4.08 -2.98
CA SER A 77 6.53 -5.09 -2.47
C SER A 77 5.72 -6.33 -2.09
N VAL A 78 6.36 -7.48 -2.09
CA VAL A 78 5.73 -8.77 -1.81
C VAL A 78 6.40 -9.37 -0.59
N GLU A 79 5.60 -9.83 0.36
CA GLU A 79 6.13 -10.48 1.56
C GLU A 79 6.69 -11.85 1.20
N TRP A 80 7.99 -12.01 1.38
CA TRP A 80 8.69 -13.23 1.00
C TRP A 80 8.15 -14.48 1.69
N SER A 81 7.69 -14.37 2.93
CA SER A 81 7.14 -15.51 3.67
C SER A 81 5.85 -16.07 3.09
N ARG A 82 5.22 -15.36 2.15
CA ARG A 82 4.03 -15.85 1.44
C ARG A 82 4.33 -16.53 0.10
N VAL A 83 5.54 -16.42 -0.36
CA VAL A 83 5.93 -16.91 -1.69
C VAL A 83 6.30 -18.39 -1.67
#